data_83f7108cffe5929917932be8cb699cc3
#
_entry.id   83f7108cffe5929917932be8cb699cc3
#
_cell.length_a   1.000
_cell.length_b   1.000
_cell.length_c   1.000
_cell.angle_alpha   90.00
_cell.angle_beta   90.00
_cell.angle_gamma   90.00
#
_symmetry.space_group_name_H-M   'P 1'
#
loop_
_entity.id
_entity.type
_entity.pdbx_description
1 polymer ?
#
loop_
_entity_poly.entity_id
_entity_poly.type
_entity_poly.pdbx_seq_one_letter_code
_entity_poly.pdbx_strand_id
1 'polypeptide(L)'
;MSEIAPPRTTDPRAFGRVAVLMGGTSAEREVSLDSGRNVLEALQSRGVDAHAVDGIPALVDALVHGKFDRVFNILHGNKGGGEDGVLQGLLEAFEVPYTGCGVLASALTMDKIRTKQVWLSAGLPTPKFLRLAPWADDAHGGASAAGGRMPGA
;
A
#
# COMPACT_ATOMS: atom_id res chain seq x y z
N MET A 1 5.64 -22.71 -15.66
CA MET A 1 5.38 -22.61 -14.22
C MET A 1 3.87 -22.54 -14.05
N SER A 2 3.26 -23.57 -13.48
CA SER A 2 1.80 -23.62 -13.25
C SER A 2 1.48 -22.65 -12.11
N GLU A 3 0.76 -21.59 -12.42
CA GLU A 3 0.24 -20.64 -11.45
C GLU A 3 -0.85 -21.36 -10.64
N ILE A 4 -0.51 -21.75 -9.41
CA ILE A 4 -1.50 -22.32 -8.48
C ILE A 4 -2.36 -21.17 -8.01
N ALA A 5 -3.53 -20.99 -8.61
CA ALA A 5 -4.52 -20.06 -8.10
C ALA A 5 -4.84 -20.43 -6.63
N PRO A 6 -4.83 -19.47 -5.70
CA PRO A 6 -5.17 -19.76 -4.30
C PRO A 6 -6.58 -20.35 -4.23
N PRO A 7 -6.83 -21.31 -3.31
CA PRO A 7 -8.13 -21.89 -3.16
C PRO A 7 -9.17 -20.82 -2.85
N ARG A 8 -10.20 -20.74 -3.69
CA ARG A 8 -11.34 -19.84 -3.45
C ARG A 8 -12.20 -20.45 -2.34
N THR A 9 -12.18 -19.86 -1.15
CA THR A 9 -13.16 -20.24 -0.13
C THR A 9 -14.48 -19.52 -0.39
N THR A 10 -15.58 -20.26 -0.23
CA THR A 10 -16.94 -19.71 -0.28
C THR A 10 -17.57 -19.62 1.11
N ASP A 11 -16.92 -20.20 2.13
CA ASP A 11 -17.38 -20.11 3.52
C ASP A 11 -16.84 -18.81 4.16
N PRO A 12 -17.70 -17.85 4.49
CA PRO A 12 -17.27 -16.59 5.10
C PRO A 12 -16.58 -16.77 6.46
N ARG A 13 -16.90 -17.86 7.18
CA ARG A 13 -16.28 -18.15 8.48
C ARG A 13 -14.80 -18.54 8.37
N ALA A 14 -14.35 -18.99 7.20
CA ALA A 14 -12.95 -19.33 6.95
C ALA A 14 -12.02 -18.10 6.95
N PHE A 15 -12.57 -16.89 6.91
CA PHE A 15 -11.78 -15.66 7.02
C PHE A 15 -11.45 -15.30 8.47
N GLY A 16 -12.15 -15.87 9.46
CA GLY A 16 -12.02 -15.44 10.85
C GLY A 16 -12.54 -14.01 11.04
N ARG A 17 -11.97 -13.30 12.00
CA ARG A 17 -12.28 -11.89 12.28
C ARG A 17 -11.47 -10.99 11.38
N VAL A 18 -12.14 -10.17 10.58
CA VAL A 18 -11.52 -9.30 9.57
C VAL A 18 -11.56 -7.84 10.04
N ALA A 19 -10.38 -7.21 10.17
CA ALA A 19 -10.30 -5.77 10.33
C ALA A 19 -10.44 -5.09 8.97
N VAL A 20 -11.42 -4.23 8.79
CA VAL A 20 -11.50 -3.30 7.66
C VAL A 20 -10.80 -2.01 8.08
N LEU A 21 -9.55 -1.89 7.68
CA LEU A 21 -8.68 -0.79 8.06
C LEU A 21 -8.92 0.42 7.15
N MET A 22 -9.44 1.50 7.72
CA MET A 22 -9.88 2.70 7.00
C MET A 22 -9.47 3.97 7.74
N GLY A 23 -9.72 5.14 7.18
CA GLY A 23 -9.50 6.43 7.82
C GLY A 23 -8.02 6.83 7.86
N GLY A 24 -7.40 6.76 9.02
CA GLY A 24 -6.01 7.16 9.22
C GLY A 24 -5.82 8.68 9.24
N THR A 25 -4.60 9.16 8.95
CA THR A 25 -4.20 10.57 9.10
C THR A 25 -3.83 11.26 7.79
N SER A 26 -3.98 10.60 6.65
CA SER A 26 -3.64 11.18 5.34
C SER A 26 -4.67 12.23 4.90
N ALA A 27 -4.32 13.03 3.89
CA ALA A 27 -5.26 13.96 3.26
C ALA A 27 -6.46 13.25 2.61
N GLU A 28 -6.36 11.95 2.35
CA GLU A 28 -7.37 11.12 1.72
C GLU A 28 -8.25 10.36 2.73
N ARG A 29 -8.19 10.77 4.02
CA ARG A 29 -8.96 10.15 5.11
C ARG A 29 -10.43 9.95 4.79
N GLU A 30 -11.11 10.97 4.31
CA GLU A 30 -12.55 10.91 4.02
C GLU A 30 -12.88 9.91 2.90
N VAL A 31 -12.03 9.84 1.87
CA VAL A 31 -12.15 8.84 0.79
C VAL A 31 -11.98 7.43 1.34
N SER A 32 -11.00 7.24 2.22
CA SER A 32 -10.76 5.97 2.89
C SER A 32 -11.92 5.54 3.79
N LEU A 33 -12.50 6.46 4.54
CA LEU A 33 -13.67 6.18 5.39
C LEU A 33 -14.90 5.81 4.56
N ASP A 34 -15.15 6.51 3.44
CA ASP A 34 -16.29 6.23 2.58
C ASP A 34 -16.16 4.86 1.90
N SER A 35 -15.00 4.61 1.29
CA SER A 35 -14.69 3.32 0.67
C SER A 35 -14.71 2.18 1.69
N GLY A 36 -14.17 2.42 2.89
CA GLY A 36 -14.14 1.45 3.98
C GLY A 36 -15.52 1.07 4.48
N ARG A 37 -16.46 2.02 4.61
CA ARG A 37 -17.86 1.73 4.95
C ARG A 37 -18.51 0.81 3.93
N ASN A 38 -18.35 1.11 2.64
CA ASN A 38 -18.90 0.28 1.56
C ASN A 38 -18.33 -1.15 1.59
N VAL A 39 -17.03 -1.29 1.82
CA VAL A 39 -16.38 -2.60 1.96
C VAL A 39 -16.89 -3.34 3.19
N LEU A 40 -17.00 -2.68 4.34
CA LEU A 40 -17.49 -3.27 5.58
C LEU A 40 -18.89 -3.81 5.42
N GLU A 41 -19.81 -3.02 4.88
CA GLU A 41 -21.20 -3.43 4.60
C GLU A 41 -21.26 -4.62 3.64
N ALA A 42 -20.43 -4.60 2.57
CA ALA A 42 -20.38 -5.68 1.61
C ALA A 42 -19.86 -7.00 2.21
N LEU A 43 -18.86 -6.95 3.09
CA LEU A 43 -18.34 -8.13 3.78
C LEU A 43 -19.37 -8.67 4.78
N GLN A 44 -19.96 -7.81 5.59
CA GLN A 44 -20.97 -8.19 6.59
C GLN A 44 -22.23 -8.76 5.93
N SER A 45 -22.70 -8.21 4.83
CA SER A 45 -23.85 -8.73 4.07
C SER A 45 -23.62 -10.14 3.51
N ARG A 46 -22.36 -10.54 3.39
CA ARG A 46 -21.95 -11.89 2.96
C ARG A 46 -21.62 -12.83 4.13
N GLY A 47 -21.86 -12.39 5.35
CA GLY A 47 -21.65 -13.19 6.57
C GLY A 47 -20.20 -13.24 7.05
N VAL A 48 -19.33 -12.36 6.57
CA VAL A 48 -17.96 -12.23 7.10
C VAL A 48 -18.00 -11.46 8.42
N ASP A 49 -17.28 -11.96 9.44
CA ASP A 49 -17.11 -11.27 10.73
C ASP A 49 -16.13 -10.09 10.58
N ALA A 50 -16.61 -9.00 9.99
CA ALA A 50 -15.82 -7.82 9.63
C ALA A 50 -16.12 -6.64 10.55
N HIS A 51 -15.08 -5.91 10.96
CA HIS A 51 -15.13 -4.78 11.87
C HIS A 51 -14.29 -3.59 11.36
N ALA A 52 -14.81 -2.38 11.54
CA ALA A 52 -14.07 -1.17 11.22
C ALA A 52 -12.91 -0.93 12.18
N VAL A 53 -11.76 -0.53 11.64
CA VAL A 53 -10.59 -0.08 12.41
C VAL A 53 -10.08 1.22 11.80
N ASP A 54 -9.98 2.27 12.61
CA ASP A 54 -9.56 3.60 12.14
C ASP A 54 -8.06 3.82 12.36
N GLY A 55 -7.30 3.69 11.28
CA GLY A 55 -5.88 4.00 11.25
C GLY A 55 -4.97 2.94 11.90
N ILE A 56 -3.68 3.11 11.66
CA ILE A 56 -2.64 2.15 12.08
C ILE A 56 -2.53 2.03 13.61
N PRO A 57 -2.60 3.09 14.43
CA PRO A 57 -2.47 2.95 15.88
C PRO A 57 -3.55 2.04 16.50
N ALA A 58 -4.80 2.19 16.07
CA ALA A 58 -5.89 1.33 16.55
C ALA A 58 -5.73 -0.13 16.07
N LEU A 59 -5.20 -0.31 14.84
CA LEU A 59 -4.89 -1.65 14.34
C LEU A 59 -3.80 -2.33 15.17
N VAL A 60 -2.70 -1.62 15.47
CA VAL A 60 -1.60 -2.17 16.29
C VAL A 60 -2.09 -2.63 17.65
N ASP A 61 -2.88 -1.80 18.35
CA ASP A 61 -3.48 -2.18 19.63
C ASP A 61 -4.33 -3.46 19.50
N ALA A 62 -5.14 -3.52 18.45
CA ALA A 62 -5.99 -4.69 18.21
C ALA A 62 -5.19 -5.96 17.88
N LEU A 63 -4.09 -5.85 17.10
CA LEU A 63 -3.26 -7.00 16.75
C LEU A 63 -2.45 -7.52 17.93
N VAL A 64 -1.92 -6.66 18.78
CA VAL A 64 -1.24 -7.06 20.02
C VAL A 64 -2.14 -7.89 20.92
N HIS A 65 -3.43 -7.61 20.91
CA HIS A 65 -4.44 -8.36 21.69
C HIS A 65 -5.08 -9.53 20.93
N GLY A 66 -4.58 -9.88 19.74
CA GLY A 66 -5.08 -11.00 18.96
C GLY A 66 -6.55 -10.86 18.53
N LYS A 67 -7.00 -9.63 18.27
CA LYS A 67 -8.42 -9.37 17.96
C LYS A 67 -8.80 -9.70 16.51
N PHE A 68 -7.84 -9.83 15.60
CA PHE A 68 -8.12 -10.03 14.18
C PHE A 68 -7.20 -11.08 13.55
N ASP A 69 -7.77 -11.86 12.64
CA ASP A 69 -7.10 -12.91 11.88
C ASP A 69 -6.63 -12.41 10.50
N ARG A 70 -7.25 -11.35 10.00
CA ARG A 70 -6.96 -10.77 8.66
C ARG A 70 -7.22 -9.26 8.63
N VAL A 71 -6.58 -8.59 7.68
CA VAL A 71 -6.79 -7.16 7.45
C VAL A 71 -7.21 -6.92 6.00
N PHE A 72 -8.35 -6.24 5.82
CA PHE A 72 -8.71 -5.63 4.56
C PHE A 72 -8.22 -4.18 4.60
N ASN A 73 -7.16 -3.88 3.84
CA ASN A 73 -6.57 -2.55 3.82
C ASN A 73 -7.28 -1.65 2.81
N ILE A 74 -7.82 -0.54 3.29
CA ILE A 74 -8.42 0.53 2.49
C ILE A 74 -7.88 1.91 2.91
N LEU A 75 -6.73 1.96 3.59
CA LEU A 75 -6.02 3.20 3.81
C LEU A 75 -5.42 3.72 2.50
N HIS A 76 -5.34 5.03 2.37
CA HIS A 76 -4.76 5.73 1.23
C HIS A 76 -3.61 6.64 1.68
N GLY A 77 -2.66 6.86 0.78
CA GLY A 77 -1.55 7.77 0.95
C GLY A 77 -0.23 7.14 1.35
N ASN A 78 0.81 7.97 1.31
CA ASN A 78 2.18 7.63 1.71
C ASN A 78 2.46 7.95 3.18
N LYS A 79 3.70 7.76 3.62
CA LYS A 79 4.18 8.02 4.99
C LYS A 79 3.34 7.32 6.07
N GLY A 80 3.09 6.02 5.85
CA GLY A 80 2.25 5.21 6.74
C GLY A 80 0.76 5.34 6.47
N GLY A 81 0.37 5.89 5.32
CA GLY A 81 -1.02 5.94 4.87
C GLY A 81 -1.55 4.63 4.30
N GLY A 82 -0.76 3.55 4.31
CA GLY A 82 -1.21 2.21 3.92
C GLY A 82 -0.83 1.74 2.52
N GLU A 83 -0.16 2.57 1.71
CA GLU A 83 0.18 2.24 0.32
C GLU A 83 1.69 2.14 0.07
N ASP A 84 2.54 2.57 1.01
CA ASP A 84 3.98 2.78 0.83
C ASP A 84 4.87 1.64 1.34
N GLY A 85 4.29 0.53 1.77
CA GLY A 85 5.00 -0.62 2.32
C GLY A 85 5.16 -0.61 3.84
N VAL A 86 4.93 0.50 4.53
CA VAL A 86 5.07 0.59 6.00
C VAL A 86 4.03 -0.28 6.71
N LEU A 87 2.76 -0.15 6.33
CA LEU A 87 1.69 -0.98 6.86
C LEU A 87 1.90 -2.45 6.51
N GLN A 88 2.30 -2.74 5.28
CA GLN A 88 2.55 -4.10 4.82
C GLN A 88 3.66 -4.77 5.64
N GLY A 89 4.76 -4.05 5.90
CA GLY A 89 5.85 -4.54 6.75
C GLY A 89 5.42 -4.80 8.19
N LEU A 90 4.56 -3.95 8.73
CA LEU A 90 3.95 -4.17 10.04
C LEU A 90 3.12 -5.47 10.06
N LEU A 91 2.23 -5.66 9.09
CA LEU A 91 1.35 -6.83 9.00
C LEU A 91 2.14 -8.13 8.77
N GLU A 92 3.21 -8.08 7.95
CA GLU A 92 4.11 -9.22 7.77
C GLU A 92 4.85 -9.56 9.08
N ALA A 93 5.28 -8.57 9.86
CA ALA A 93 5.92 -8.79 11.14
C ALA A 93 4.97 -9.40 12.21
N PHE A 94 3.67 -9.14 12.10
CA PHE A 94 2.64 -9.77 12.91
C PHE A 94 2.10 -11.09 12.33
N GLU A 95 2.61 -11.52 11.17
CA GLU A 95 2.14 -12.72 10.44
C GLU A 95 0.64 -12.69 10.12
N VAL A 96 0.06 -11.49 9.95
CA VAL A 96 -1.36 -11.30 9.66
C VAL A 96 -1.58 -11.13 8.16
N PRO A 97 -2.33 -12.02 7.51
CA PRO A 97 -2.69 -11.90 6.10
C PRO A 97 -3.49 -10.62 5.82
N TYR A 98 -3.22 -9.98 4.68
CA TYR A 98 -3.88 -8.75 4.29
C TYR A 98 -4.16 -8.67 2.79
N THR A 99 -5.05 -7.78 2.39
CA THR A 99 -5.35 -7.49 0.99
C THR A 99 -4.37 -6.50 0.40
N GLY A 100 -4.00 -6.70 -0.88
CA GLY A 100 -3.12 -5.81 -1.63
C GLY A 100 -1.74 -6.40 -1.90
N CYS A 101 -0.83 -5.53 -2.32
CA CYS A 101 0.54 -5.89 -2.64
C CYS A 101 1.41 -6.03 -1.37
N GLY A 102 2.48 -6.83 -1.45
CA GLY A 102 3.48 -6.93 -0.38
C GLY A 102 4.37 -5.68 -0.30
N VAL A 103 5.29 -5.68 0.68
CA VAL A 103 6.16 -4.54 1.02
C VAL A 103 6.87 -3.94 -0.18
N LEU A 104 7.62 -4.79 -0.92
CA LEU A 104 8.42 -4.31 -2.06
C LEU A 104 7.57 -3.66 -3.15
N ALA A 105 6.47 -4.31 -3.54
CA ALA A 105 5.62 -3.80 -4.61
C ALA A 105 4.92 -2.50 -4.19
N SER A 106 4.43 -2.41 -2.96
CA SER A 106 3.83 -1.19 -2.41
C SER A 106 4.84 -0.04 -2.38
N ALA A 107 6.02 -0.22 -1.81
CA ALA A 107 7.05 0.81 -1.74
C ALA A 107 7.52 1.26 -3.13
N LEU A 108 7.74 0.31 -4.05
CA LEU A 108 8.21 0.60 -5.40
C LEU A 108 7.17 1.41 -6.19
N THR A 109 5.90 1.01 -6.16
CA THR A 109 4.86 1.66 -6.97
C THR A 109 4.52 3.07 -6.50
N MET A 110 4.80 3.41 -5.25
CA MET A 110 4.70 4.77 -4.75
C MET A 110 5.82 5.69 -5.28
N ASP A 111 6.97 5.14 -5.66
CA ASP A 111 8.04 5.89 -6.34
C ASP A 111 7.88 5.80 -7.86
N LYS A 112 7.22 6.79 -8.45
CA LYS A 112 6.91 6.79 -9.89
C LYS A 112 8.15 6.74 -10.79
N ILE A 113 9.27 7.29 -10.33
CA ILE A 113 10.53 7.27 -11.11
C ILE A 113 11.14 5.88 -11.09
N ARG A 114 11.28 5.29 -9.90
CA ARG A 114 11.81 3.93 -9.76
C ARG A 114 10.91 2.90 -10.43
N THR A 115 9.60 3.03 -10.31
CA THR A 115 8.63 2.19 -11.04
C THR A 115 8.91 2.21 -12.54
N LYS A 116 9.04 3.39 -13.13
CA LYS A 116 9.32 3.53 -14.57
C LYS A 116 10.68 2.95 -14.96
N GLN A 117 11.71 3.13 -14.12
CA GLN A 117 13.03 2.54 -14.36
C GLN A 117 12.97 1.00 -14.38
N VAL A 118 12.23 0.39 -13.44
CA VAL A 118 12.01 -1.06 -13.42
C VAL A 118 11.25 -1.51 -14.66
N TRP A 119 10.19 -0.82 -15.06
CA TRP A 119 9.45 -1.16 -16.28
C TRP A 119 10.31 -1.08 -17.53
N LEU A 120 11.12 -0.04 -17.67
CA LEU A 120 12.04 0.10 -18.79
C LEU A 120 13.07 -1.03 -18.82
N SER A 121 13.65 -1.39 -17.67
CA SER A 121 14.60 -2.49 -17.58
C SER A 121 13.99 -3.86 -17.91
N ALA A 122 12.69 -4.02 -17.66
CA ALA A 122 11.93 -5.21 -17.99
C ALA A 122 11.36 -5.20 -19.44
N GLY A 123 11.66 -4.18 -20.24
CA GLY A 123 11.12 -4.03 -21.60
C GLY A 123 9.62 -3.71 -21.66
N LEU A 124 9.01 -3.27 -20.57
CA LEU A 124 7.61 -2.91 -20.53
C LEU A 124 7.38 -1.51 -21.09
N PRO A 125 6.31 -1.31 -21.88
CA PRO A 125 5.99 0.00 -22.43
C PRO A 125 5.59 0.97 -21.33
N THR A 126 6.24 2.14 -21.28
CA THR A 126 5.88 3.23 -20.40
C THR A 126 6.03 4.56 -21.12
N PRO A 127 5.16 5.54 -20.89
CA PRO A 127 5.30 6.87 -21.48
C PRO A 127 6.68 7.50 -21.17
N LYS A 128 7.23 8.24 -22.11
CA LYS A 128 8.43 9.05 -21.87
C LYS A 128 8.20 9.99 -20.70
N PHE A 129 9.21 10.24 -19.91
CA PHE A 129 9.13 11.12 -18.76
C PHE A 129 10.41 11.93 -18.59
N LEU A 130 10.28 13.07 -17.95
CA LEU A 130 11.39 13.93 -17.53
C LEU A 130 11.39 14.02 -16.01
N ARG A 131 12.56 13.80 -15.41
CA ARG A 131 12.74 14.06 -13.99
C ARG A 131 13.17 15.51 -13.81
N LEU A 132 12.34 16.30 -13.16
CA LEU A 132 12.73 17.62 -12.69
C LEU A 132 13.39 17.44 -11.32
N ALA A 133 14.60 17.99 -11.15
CA ALA A 133 15.21 18.10 -9.83
C ALA A 133 14.35 19.04 -8.96
N PRO A 134 14.26 18.82 -7.64
CA PRO A 134 13.71 19.84 -6.77
C PRO A 134 14.42 21.15 -7.03
N TRP A 135 13.68 22.27 -7.08
CA TRP A 135 14.27 23.59 -7.13
C TRP A 135 15.23 23.72 -5.92
N ALA A 136 16.51 23.88 -6.18
CA ALA A 136 17.44 24.26 -5.14
C ALA A 136 17.11 25.73 -4.83
N ASP A 137 16.57 26.01 -3.66
CA ASP A 137 16.59 27.37 -3.15
C ASP A 137 18.05 27.80 -3.11
N ASP A 138 18.40 28.83 -3.88
CA ASP A 138 19.76 29.37 -4.05
C ASP A 138 20.35 30.00 -2.77
N ALA A 139 20.00 29.46 -1.61
CA ALA A 139 20.41 29.99 -0.30
C ALA A 139 21.73 29.43 0.24
N HIS A 140 22.40 28.49 -0.42
CA HIS A 140 23.78 28.15 -0.07
C HIS A 140 24.55 27.66 -1.31
N GLY A 141 25.47 28.49 -1.79
CA GLY A 141 26.38 28.24 -2.89
C GLY A 141 27.21 26.96 -2.67
N GLY A 142 27.09 26.04 -3.59
CA GLY A 142 27.86 24.80 -3.63
C GLY A 142 27.60 24.10 -4.96
N ALA A 143 28.33 24.49 -6.00
CA ALA A 143 28.31 23.83 -7.29
C ALA A 143 28.79 22.37 -7.16
N SER A 144 27.96 21.41 -7.53
CA SER A 144 28.43 20.11 -7.99
C SER A 144 27.66 19.72 -9.25
N ALA A 145 28.24 20.09 -10.39
CA ALA A 145 27.84 19.58 -11.68
C ALA A 145 28.38 18.17 -11.84
N ALA A 146 27.53 17.17 -11.70
CA ALA A 146 27.77 15.84 -12.23
C ALA A 146 26.83 15.59 -13.41
N GLY A 147 27.22 16.08 -14.57
CA GLY A 147 26.59 15.78 -15.85
C GLY A 147 26.84 14.34 -16.26
N GLY A 148 25.90 13.46 -15.97
CA GLY A 148 25.84 12.14 -16.57
C GLY A 148 25.20 12.22 -17.95
N ARG A 149 26.04 12.23 -18.98
CA ARG A 149 25.62 12.08 -20.37
C ARG A 149 25.19 10.66 -20.61
N MET A 150 23.96 10.45 -21.01
CA MET A 150 23.47 9.14 -21.48
C MET A 150 24.05 8.88 -22.87
N PRO A 151 24.59 7.68 -23.17
CA PRO A 151 24.97 7.32 -24.53
C PRO A 151 23.71 7.10 -25.36
N GLY A 152 23.77 7.65 -26.58
CA GLY A 152 22.65 7.58 -27.51
C GLY A 152 22.55 6.22 -28.23
N ALA A 153 21.37 5.93 -28.64
CA ALA A 153 20.99 5.36 -29.96
C ALA A 153 19.50 5.61 -30.18
#